data_ebcaaafe3ca67f4ec10bda73dd4e63e1
#
_entry.id   ebcaaafe3ca67f4ec10bda73dd4e63e1
#
_cell.length_a   1.000
_cell.length_b   1.000
_cell.length_c   1.000
_cell.angle_alpha   90.00
_cell.angle_beta   90.00
_cell.angle_gamma   90.00
#
_symmetry.space_group_name_H-M   'P 1'
#
loop_
_entity.id
_entity.type
_entity.pdbx_description
1 polymer ?
#
loop_
_entity_poly.entity_id
_entity_poly.type
_entity_poly.pdbx_seq_one_letter_code
_entity_poly.pdbx_strand_id
1 'polypeptide(L)'
;YLDDCLENVVNQTLQDIEIICVNDGSTDGSLNVLNHYAAKDSRIKVIDKPNGGVSSARNCGLDAAQGEYISFVDGDDWLKQNAYEEIISAVDKRNVDMAVFGYYEYLNGKLTETGAKKVLKRFEEEKIPFEKLVLNFCNTIWDKIYRRDFLQKNHLRFHEHLIIAEDGFFNLQCVFKQLAIQAIGQSYYCYRLF
;
A
#
# COMPACT_ATOMS: atom_id res chain seq x y z
N TYR A 1 15.07 7.07 -7.52
CA TYR A 1 13.68 6.57 -7.39
C TYR A 1 13.06 6.95 -6.04
N LEU A 2 13.81 6.80 -4.93
CA LEU A 2 13.30 7.12 -3.58
C LEU A 2 12.87 8.58 -3.45
N ASP A 3 13.60 9.52 -4.06
CA ASP A 3 13.21 10.94 -4.12
C ASP A 3 11.87 11.11 -4.85
N ASP A 4 11.68 10.45 -6.01
CA ASP A 4 10.43 10.50 -6.78
C ASP A 4 9.24 9.98 -5.94
N CYS A 5 9.45 8.86 -5.24
CA CYS A 5 8.45 8.25 -4.36
C CYS A 5 8.05 9.20 -3.23
N LEU A 6 9.04 9.72 -2.47
CA LEU A 6 8.79 10.61 -1.33
C LEU A 6 8.16 11.92 -1.77
N GLU A 7 8.66 12.56 -2.85
CA GLU A 7 8.08 13.78 -3.38
C GLU A 7 6.60 13.58 -3.77
N ASN A 8 6.28 12.43 -4.36
CA ASN A 8 4.91 12.10 -4.72
C ASN A 8 4.01 11.90 -3.49
N VAL A 9 4.47 11.18 -2.47
CA VAL A 9 3.66 10.90 -1.27
C VAL A 9 3.44 12.16 -0.44
N VAL A 10 4.44 13.04 -0.28
CA VAL A 10 4.28 14.30 0.47
C VAL A 10 3.34 15.29 -0.24
N ASN A 11 3.23 15.20 -1.56
CA ASN A 11 2.36 16.05 -2.39
C ASN A 11 0.97 15.46 -2.65
N GLN A 12 0.56 14.41 -1.93
CA GLN A 12 -0.83 13.91 -2.02
C GLN A 12 -1.83 14.99 -1.59
N THR A 13 -2.99 15.04 -2.27
CA THR A 13 -4.05 16.03 -1.95
C THR A 13 -4.65 15.82 -0.57
N LEU A 14 -4.75 14.58 -0.09
CA LEU A 14 -5.11 14.27 1.29
C LEU A 14 -3.95 14.66 2.22
N GLN A 15 -4.17 15.66 3.08
CA GLN A 15 -3.13 16.16 3.98
C GLN A 15 -3.08 15.43 5.32
N ASP A 16 -4.18 14.85 5.77
CA ASP A 16 -4.27 14.08 7.03
C ASP A 16 -3.72 12.66 6.82
N ILE A 17 -2.40 12.59 6.64
CA ILE A 17 -1.63 11.35 6.48
C ILE A 17 -0.39 11.39 7.37
N GLU A 18 0.02 10.24 7.87
CA GLU A 18 1.37 9.99 8.38
C GLU A 18 2.17 9.18 7.37
N ILE A 19 3.46 9.45 7.26
CA ILE A 19 4.36 8.79 6.31
C ILE A 19 5.45 8.07 7.12
N ILE A 20 5.36 6.76 7.20
CA ILE A 20 6.31 5.94 7.96
C ILE A 20 7.31 5.31 6.99
N CYS A 21 8.55 5.79 7.04
CA CYS A 21 9.64 5.31 6.22
C CYS A 21 10.51 4.36 7.05
N VAL A 22 10.52 3.08 6.69
CA VAL A 22 11.35 2.09 7.37
C VAL A 22 12.59 1.81 6.54
N ASN A 23 13.76 2.22 7.04
CA ASN A 23 15.06 1.84 6.49
C ASN A 23 15.50 0.49 7.08
N ASP A 24 15.48 -0.55 6.26
CA ASP A 24 15.81 -1.92 6.66
C ASP A 24 17.31 -2.22 6.43
N GLY A 25 18.18 -1.36 7.00
CA GLY A 25 19.61 -1.53 6.94
C GLY A 25 20.23 -1.27 5.55
N SER A 26 19.74 -0.27 4.82
CA SER A 26 20.33 0.12 3.53
C SER A 26 21.77 0.56 3.68
N THR A 27 22.62 0.17 2.73
CA THR A 27 24.07 0.49 2.71
C THR A 27 24.43 1.61 1.73
N ASP A 28 23.44 2.14 1.04
CA ASP A 28 23.57 3.26 0.08
C ASP A 28 23.13 4.60 0.71
N GLY A 29 22.82 5.59 -0.13
CA GLY A 29 22.37 6.92 0.33
C GLY A 29 20.91 7.00 0.82
N SER A 30 20.15 5.90 0.86
CA SER A 30 18.70 5.91 1.14
C SER A 30 18.37 6.56 2.48
N LEU A 31 19.07 6.22 3.56
CA LEU A 31 18.81 6.80 4.87
C LEU A 31 19.01 8.33 4.89
N ASN A 32 20.01 8.84 4.15
CA ASN A 32 20.23 10.28 4.06
C ASN A 32 19.06 10.99 3.33
N VAL A 33 18.53 10.37 2.29
CA VAL A 33 17.34 10.87 1.57
C VAL A 33 16.14 10.90 2.51
N LEU A 34 15.84 9.83 3.23
CA LEU A 34 14.75 9.76 4.20
C LEU A 34 14.84 10.86 5.25
N ASN A 35 16.02 11.04 5.86
CA ASN A 35 16.26 12.08 6.87
C ASN A 35 16.13 13.49 6.31
N HIS A 36 16.52 13.71 5.05
CA HIS A 36 16.34 14.99 4.37
C HIS A 36 14.87 15.37 4.21
N TYR A 37 14.01 14.42 3.83
CA TYR A 37 12.57 14.66 3.72
C TYR A 37 11.92 14.82 5.11
N ALA A 38 12.29 14.00 6.09
CA ALA A 38 11.77 14.11 7.46
C ALA A 38 12.10 15.46 8.13
N ALA A 39 13.24 16.07 7.78
CA ALA A 39 13.58 17.42 8.27
C ALA A 39 12.70 18.52 7.68
N LYS A 40 12.00 18.27 6.57
CA LYS A 40 11.15 19.23 5.85
C LYS A 40 9.66 19.04 6.08
N ASP A 41 9.23 17.81 6.37
CA ASP A 41 7.82 17.46 6.53
C ASP A 41 7.62 16.67 7.84
N SER A 42 6.94 17.28 8.80
CA SER A 42 6.69 16.69 10.12
C SER A 42 5.78 15.44 10.10
N ARG A 43 5.10 15.17 8.99
CA ARG A 43 4.31 13.95 8.82
C ARG A 43 5.19 12.71 8.58
N ILE A 44 6.48 12.91 8.23
CA ILE A 44 7.42 11.83 7.95
C ILE A 44 8.08 11.35 9.24
N LYS A 45 7.96 10.07 9.52
CA LYS A 45 8.67 9.35 10.58
C LYS A 45 9.63 8.35 9.96
N VAL A 46 10.93 8.52 10.20
CA VAL A 46 11.96 7.56 9.78
C VAL A 46 12.25 6.59 10.91
N ILE A 47 12.25 5.30 10.58
CA ILE A 47 12.67 4.21 11.47
C ILE A 47 13.84 3.51 10.81
N ASP A 48 15.02 3.63 11.44
CA ASP A 48 16.25 2.96 10.99
C ASP A 48 16.46 1.69 11.82
N LYS A 49 16.58 0.53 11.15
CA LYS A 49 16.74 -0.76 11.81
C LYS A 49 17.75 -1.65 11.09
N PRO A 50 18.38 -2.59 11.79
CA PRO A 50 19.16 -3.64 11.13
C PRO A 50 18.32 -4.40 10.10
N ASN A 51 18.96 -4.81 8.99
CA ASN A 51 18.28 -5.56 7.94
C ASN A 51 17.62 -6.84 8.48
N GLY A 52 16.34 -6.98 8.23
CA GLY A 52 15.50 -8.12 8.62
C GLY A 52 14.60 -8.61 7.48
N GLY A 53 14.74 -8.01 6.30
CA GLY A 53 13.94 -8.31 5.12
C GLY A 53 12.60 -7.57 5.07
N VAL A 54 11.96 -7.62 3.91
CA VAL A 54 10.77 -6.84 3.56
C VAL A 54 9.61 -7.06 4.56
N SER A 55 9.35 -8.29 4.97
CA SER A 55 8.32 -8.63 5.96
C SER A 55 8.58 -7.97 7.32
N SER A 56 9.84 -7.97 7.78
CA SER A 56 10.24 -7.33 9.02
C SER A 56 10.11 -5.81 8.94
N ALA A 57 10.48 -5.20 7.83
CA ALA A 57 10.31 -3.76 7.59
C ALA A 57 8.82 -3.37 7.60
N ARG A 58 7.96 -4.12 6.88
CA ARG A 58 6.52 -3.88 6.84
C ARG A 58 5.85 -4.07 8.21
N ASN A 59 6.25 -5.08 8.98
CA ASN A 59 5.78 -5.28 10.35
C ASN A 59 6.17 -4.10 11.25
N CYS A 60 7.39 -3.59 11.13
CA CYS A 60 7.84 -2.41 11.86
C CYS A 60 6.99 -1.18 11.53
N GLY A 61 6.63 -0.99 10.25
CA GLY A 61 5.69 0.04 9.82
C GLY A 61 4.29 -0.14 10.41
N LEU A 62 3.76 -1.37 10.43
CA LEU A 62 2.47 -1.70 11.05
C LEU A 62 2.43 -1.36 12.53
N ASP A 63 3.51 -1.63 13.27
CA ASP A 63 3.63 -1.33 14.70
C ASP A 63 3.65 0.17 14.99
N ALA A 64 4.22 0.94 14.08
CA ALA A 64 4.34 2.40 14.22
C ALA A 64 3.09 3.16 13.76
N ALA A 65 2.24 2.55 12.96
CA ALA A 65 1.08 3.17 12.34
C ALA A 65 -0.01 3.56 13.34
N GLN A 66 -0.55 4.78 13.20
CA GLN A 66 -1.61 5.35 14.04
C GLN A 66 -2.86 5.72 13.23
N GLY A 67 -2.75 5.88 11.92
CA GLY A 67 -3.83 6.22 11.01
C GLY A 67 -4.97 5.20 11.02
N GLU A 68 -6.16 5.59 10.59
CA GLU A 68 -7.33 4.70 10.50
C GLU A 68 -7.12 3.62 9.43
N TYR A 69 -6.53 4.01 8.30
CA TYR A 69 -6.18 3.10 7.20
C TYR A 69 -4.67 3.05 6.98
N ILE A 70 -4.18 1.92 6.54
CA ILE A 70 -2.78 1.67 6.20
C ILE A 70 -2.68 1.36 4.71
N SER A 71 -1.75 2.03 4.02
CA SER A 71 -1.33 1.76 2.66
C SER A 71 0.16 1.45 2.64
N PHE A 72 0.58 0.55 1.76
CA PHE A 72 1.99 0.25 1.52
C PHE A 72 2.42 0.87 0.20
N VAL A 73 3.63 1.45 0.19
CA VAL A 73 4.23 2.03 -1.02
C VAL A 73 5.68 1.53 -1.09
N ASP A 74 6.04 0.92 -2.20
CA ASP A 74 7.42 0.52 -2.44
C ASP A 74 8.25 1.75 -2.85
N GLY A 75 9.51 1.82 -2.40
CA GLY A 75 10.33 3.04 -2.49
C GLY A 75 10.79 3.43 -3.90
N ASP A 76 10.47 2.64 -4.90
CA ASP A 76 10.73 2.88 -6.32
C ASP A 76 9.46 3.21 -7.14
N ASP A 77 8.29 3.21 -6.48
CA ASP A 77 6.98 3.43 -7.07
C ASP A 77 6.37 4.79 -6.67
N TRP A 78 5.18 5.10 -7.19
CA TRP A 78 4.43 6.30 -6.81
C TRP A 78 2.92 6.10 -7.01
N LEU A 79 2.13 7.08 -6.55
CA LEU A 79 0.67 7.11 -6.72
C LEU A 79 0.25 8.34 -7.56
N LYS A 80 -0.98 8.32 -8.08
CA LYS A 80 -1.60 9.56 -8.56
C LYS A 80 -1.77 10.55 -7.41
N GLN A 81 -1.62 11.83 -7.69
CA GLN A 81 -1.61 12.89 -6.68
C GLN A 81 -2.88 12.96 -5.82
N ASN A 82 -4.05 12.59 -6.38
CA ASN A 82 -5.35 12.57 -5.70
C ASN A 82 -5.75 11.17 -5.20
N ALA A 83 -4.83 10.21 -5.20
CA ALA A 83 -5.12 8.81 -4.93
C ALA A 83 -5.78 8.61 -3.56
N TYR A 84 -5.14 9.05 -2.49
CA TYR A 84 -5.65 8.81 -1.14
C TYR A 84 -6.95 9.57 -0.85
N GLU A 85 -7.13 10.78 -1.36
CA GLU A 85 -8.37 11.54 -1.21
C GLU A 85 -9.56 10.79 -1.85
N GLU A 86 -9.40 10.30 -3.08
CA GLU A 86 -10.45 9.55 -3.78
C GLU A 86 -10.71 8.18 -3.14
N ILE A 87 -9.66 7.45 -2.74
CA ILE A 87 -9.77 6.15 -2.09
C ILE A 87 -10.52 6.28 -0.75
N ILE A 88 -10.11 7.21 0.12
CA ILE A 88 -10.74 7.43 1.43
C ILE A 88 -12.19 7.88 1.25
N SER A 89 -12.47 8.79 0.31
CA SER A 89 -13.85 9.20 0.01
C SER A 89 -14.75 8.05 -0.44
N ALA A 90 -14.17 7.04 -1.09
CA ALA A 90 -14.91 5.86 -1.54
C ALA A 90 -15.25 4.88 -0.40
N VAL A 91 -14.38 4.76 0.62
CA VAL A 91 -14.52 3.76 1.70
C VAL A 91 -15.19 4.30 2.97
N ASP A 92 -15.08 5.61 3.26
CA ASP A 92 -15.50 6.26 4.51
C ASP A 92 -16.97 5.98 4.89
N LYS A 93 -17.84 5.79 3.90
CA LYS A 93 -19.29 5.58 4.11
C LYS A 93 -19.70 4.11 4.26
N ARG A 94 -18.79 3.14 4.20
CA ARG A 94 -19.12 1.72 3.99
C ARG A 94 -18.59 0.74 5.03
N ASN A 95 -17.93 1.21 6.08
CA ASN A 95 -17.28 0.35 7.09
C ASN A 95 -16.44 -0.79 6.46
N VAL A 96 -15.52 -0.43 5.57
CA VAL A 96 -14.70 -1.34 4.77
C VAL A 96 -13.43 -1.68 5.55
N ASP A 97 -13.06 -2.96 5.60
CA ASP A 97 -11.81 -3.41 6.23
C ASP A 97 -10.62 -3.41 5.27
N MET A 98 -10.90 -3.60 3.97
CA MET A 98 -9.90 -3.53 2.90
C MET A 98 -10.52 -2.97 1.63
N ALA A 99 -9.86 -2.03 0.98
CA ALA A 99 -10.20 -1.63 -0.39
C ALA A 99 -9.08 -2.01 -1.36
N VAL A 100 -9.47 -2.39 -2.58
CA VAL A 100 -8.58 -2.78 -3.68
C VAL A 100 -8.82 -1.86 -4.85
N PHE A 101 -7.76 -1.36 -5.47
CA PHE A 101 -7.81 -0.45 -6.60
C PHE A 101 -6.86 -0.88 -7.73
N GLY A 102 -7.01 -0.28 -8.90
CA GLY A 102 -6.19 -0.58 -10.06
C GLY A 102 -4.83 0.13 -10.04
N TYR A 103 -3.98 -0.26 -10.98
CA TYR A 103 -2.64 0.28 -11.12
C TYR A 103 -2.21 0.45 -12.57
N TYR A 104 -1.14 1.19 -12.74
CA TYR A 104 -0.41 1.39 -14.00
C TYR A 104 0.94 0.71 -13.90
N GLU A 105 1.44 0.22 -15.02
CA GLU A 105 2.83 -0.20 -15.22
C GLU A 105 3.59 0.91 -15.92
N TYR A 106 4.76 1.25 -15.39
CA TYR A 106 5.68 2.20 -15.99
C TYR A 106 6.94 1.50 -16.50
N LEU A 107 7.14 1.56 -17.81
CA LEU A 107 8.30 0.97 -18.47
C LEU A 107 8.82 1.93 -19.57
N ASN A 108 10.12 2.20 -19.57
CA ASN A 108 10.80 3.00 -20.62
C ASN A 108 10.10 4.36 -20.90
N GLY A 109 9.71 5.09 -19.87
CA GLY A 109 9.07 6.40 -20.02
C GLY A 109 7.56 6.34 -20.34
N LYS A 110 6.98 5.15 -20.47
CA LYS A 110 5.57 4.96 -20.80
C LYS A 110 4.77 4.40 -19.63
N LEU A 111 3.70 5.10 -19.26
CA LEU A 111 2.71 4.65 -18.28
C LEU A 111 1.56 3.94 -19.00
N THR A 112 1.29 2.68 -18.63
CA THR A 112 0.22 1.86 -19.24
C THR A 112 -0.75 1.41 -18.17
N GLU A 113 -2.03 1.73 -18.31
CA GLU A 113 -3.07 1.25 -17.37
C GLU A 113 -3.29 -0.26 -17.57
N THR A 114 -3.26 -1.00 -16.48
CA THR A 114 -3.41 -2.46 -16.51
C THR A 114 -4.87 -2.90 -16.66
N GLY A 115 -5.07 -4.18 -16.95
CA GLY A 115 -6.40 -4.78 -16.97
C GLY A 115 -7.12 -4.81 -15.62
N ALA A 116 -6.41 -4.58 -14.52
CA ALA A 116 -6.93 -4.59 -13.15
C ALA A 116 -8.15 -3.68 -12.99
N LYS A 117 -8.09 -2.46 -13.52
CA LYS A 117 -9.23 -1.52 -13.51
C LYS A 117 -10.51 -2.10 -14.08
N LYS A 118 -10.45 -2.80 -15.21
CA LYS A 118 -11.63 -3.38 -15.86
C LYS A 118 -12.25 -4.48 -15.00
N VAL A 119 -11.40 -5.31 -14.38
CA VAL A 119 -11.83 -6.38 -13.49
C VAL A 119 -12.49 -5.77 -12.25
N LEU A 120 -11.84 -4.80 -11.59
CA LEU A 120 -12.37 -4.12 -10.40
C LEU A 120 -13.69 -3.40 -10.67
N LYS A 121 -13.81 -2.72 -11.80
CA LYS A 121 -15.06 -2.08 -12.20
C LYS A 121 -16.21 -3.08 -12.32
N ARG A 122 -15.96 -4.26 -12.89
CA ARG A 122 -16.97 -5.33 -12.92
C ARG A 122 -17.35 -5.84 -11.53
N PHE A 123 -16.40 -5.95 -10.61
CA PHE A 123 -16.69 -6.31 -9.21
C PHE A 123 -17.55 -5.25 -8.52
N GLU A 124 -17.31 -3.98 -8.76
CA GLU A 124 -18.07 -2.87 -8.22
C GLU A 124 -19.52 -2.86 -8.75
N GLU A 125 -19.70 -3.06 -10.05
CA GLU A 125 -21.00 -2.98 -10.73
C GLU A 125 -21.81 -4.29 -10.62
N GLU A 126 -21.18 -5.45 -10.81
CA GLU A 126 -21.86 -6.76 -10.95
C GLU A 126 -21.95 -7.53 -9.61
N LYS A 127 -21.42 -6.99 -8.51
CA LYS A 127 -21.35 -7.65 -7.20
C LYS A 127 -20.83 -9.11 -7.29
N ILE A 128 -19.76 -9.29 -8.03
CA ILE A 128 -19.13 -10.61 -8.23
C ILE A 128 -18.70 -11.19 -6.86
N PRO A 129 -18.79 -12.51 -6.65
CA PRO A 129 -18.40 -13.14 -5.41
C PRO A 129 -16.97 -12.80 -5.01
N PHE A 130 -16.80 -12.56 -3.72
CA PHE A 130 -15.55 -12.18 -3.06
C PHE A 130 -14.37 -13.10 -3.39
N GLU A 131 -14.59 -14.42 -3.49
CA GLU A 131 -13.56 -15.40 -3.80
C GLU A 131 -12.87 -15.14 -5.14
N LYS A 132 -13.60 -14.59 -6.11
CA LYS A 132 -13.04 -14.23 -7.42
C LYS A 132 -12.16 -12.98 -7.34
N LEU A 133 -12.49 -12.02 -6.46
CA LEU A 133 -11.65 -10.84 -6.22
C LEU A 133 -10.33 -11.26 -5.61
N VAL A 134 -10.37 -12.10 -4.59
CA VAL A 134 -9.19 -12.62 -3.88
C VAL A 134 -8.22 -13.29 -4.85
N LEU A 135 -8.69 -14.23 -5.67
CA LEU A 135 -7.85 -14.97 -6.61
C LEU A 135 -7.10 -14.07 -7.63
N ASN A 136 -7.64 -12.89 -7.92
CA ASN A 136 -7.03 -11.98 -8.90
C ASN A 136 -6.11 -10.92 -8.27
N PHE A 137 -6.26 -10.63 -6.97
CA PHE A 137 -5.60 -9.48 -6.31
C PHE A 137 -4.87 -9.84 -5.02
N CYS A 138 -4.60 -11.11 -4.74
CA CYS A 138 -3.88 -11.51 -3.52
C CYS A 138 -2.37 -11.24 -3.55
N ASN A 139 -1.74 -11.09 -4.72
CA ASN A 139 -0.28 -11.16 -4.84
C ASN A 139 0.44 -9.84 -4.56
N THR A 140 -0.28 -8.77 -4.30
CA THR A 140 0.27 -7.42 -4.07
C THR A 140 -0.38 -6.79 -2.84
N ILE A 141 0.30 -5.87 -2.18
CA ILE A 141 -0.24 -5.10 -1.05
C ILE A 141 -0.37 -3.62 -1.37
N TRP A 142 0.40 -3.12 -2.32
CA TRP A 142 0.49 -1.70 -2.67
C TRP A 142 -0.72 -1.17 -3.46
N ASP A 143 -1.56 -2.03 -4.01
CA ASP A 143 -2.83 -1.72 -4.66
C ASP A 143 -4.03 -1.79 -3.69
N LYS A 144 -3.76 -1.65 -2.37
CA LYS A 144 -4.76 -1.78 -1.32
C LYS A 144 -4.58 -0.76 -0.20
N ILE A 145 -5.69 -0.51 0.50
CA ILE A 145 -5.64 0.04 1.86
C ILE A 145 -6.32 -0.94 2.81
N TYR A 146 -5.86 -0.95 4.05
CA TYR A 146 -6.33 -1.83 5.11
C TYR A 146 -6.75 -1.03 6.32
N ARG A 147 -7.92 -1.33 6.92
CA ARG A 147 -8.32 -0.72 8.19
C ARG A 147 -7.38 -1.22 9.29
N ARG A 148 -6.71 -0.29 9.98
CA ARG A 148 -5.74 -0.62 11.03
C ARG A 148 -6.34 -1.47 12.15
N ASP A 149 -7.52 -1.09 12.65
CA ASP A 149 -8.19 -1.81 13.75
C ASP A 149 -8.54 -3.26 13.36
N PHE A 150 -8.90 -3.51 12.09
CA PHE A 150 -9.11 -4.86 11.60
C PHE A 150 -7.83 -5.70 11.65
N LEU A 151 -6.69 -5.13 11.21
CA LEU A 151 -5.40 -5.82 11.26
C LEU A 151 -4.99 -6.11 12.70
N GLN A 152 -5.11 -5.14 13.60
CA GLN A 152 -4.74 -5.27 15.01
C GLN A 152 -5.61 -6.28 15.75
N LYS A 153 -6.93 -6.18 15.62
CA LYS A 153 -7.90 -7.11 16.25
C LYS A 153 -7.67 -8.56 15.86
N ASN A 154 -7.23 -8.79 14.63
CA ASN A 154 -7.00 -10.14 14.10
C ASN A 154 -5.54 -10.58 14.17
N HIS A 155 -4.65 -9.78 14.76
CA HIS A 155 -3.20 -10.04 14.87
C HIS A 155 -2.54 -10.34 13.53
N LEU A 156 -2.94 -9.63 12.47
CA LEU A 156 -2.46 -9.85 11.11
C LEU A 156 -1.08 -9.22 10.91
N ARG A 157 -0.12 -10.04 10.48
CA ARG A 157 1.30 -9.67 10.31
C ARG A 157 1.89 -10.35 9.09
N PHE A 158 2.91 -9.73 8.51
CA PHE A 158 3.75 -10.40 7.53
C PHE A 158 4.57 -11.50 8.18
N HIS A 159 4.71 -12.63 7.50
CA HIS A 159 5.47 -13.78 8.00
C HIS A 159 6.94 -13.61 7.63
N GLU A 160 7.80 -13.29 8.60
CA GLU A 160 9.20 -12.90 8.37
C GLU A 160 10.10 -14.01 7.79
N HIS A 161 9.67 -15.27 7.88
CA HIS A 161 10.39 -16.41 7.28
C HIS A 161 9.98 -16.68 5.82
N LEU A 162 8.99 -15.98 5.27
CA LEU A 162 8.63 -16.06 3.87
C LEU A 162 9.48 -15.06 3.06
N ILE A 163 10.30 -15.59 2.16
CA ILE A 163 11.15 -14.80 1.27
C ILE A 163 10.40 -14.41 -0.01
N ILE A 164 9.42 -15.22 -0.41
CA ILE A 164 8.62 -15.04 -1.62
C ILE A 164 7.15 -15.26 -1.26
N ALA A 165 6.26 -14.50 -1.92
CA ALA A 165 4.81 -14.54 -1.74
C ALA A 165 4.32 -14.10 -0.34
N GLU A 166 5.11 -13.31 0.40
CA GLU A 166 4.75 -12.73 1.68
C GLU A 166 3.48 -11.86 1.58
N ASP A 167 3.34 -11.12 0.48
CA ASP A 167 2.16 -10.29 0.17
C ASP A 167 0.91 -11.14 0.01
N GLY A 168 1.03 -12.21 -0.79
CA GLY A 168 -0.06 -13.15 -1.02
C GLY A 168 -0.51 -13.83 0.27
N PHE A 169 0.43 -14.24 1.10
CA PHE A 169 0.13 -14.85 2.39
C PHE A 169 -0.53 -13.88 3.35
N PHE A 170 -0.06 -12.61 3.42
CA PHE A 170 -0.69 -11.58 4.23
C PHE A 170 -2.13 -11.31 3.80
N ASN A 171 -2.38 -11.17 2.51
CA ASN A 171 -3.73 -10.98 1.97
C ASN A 171 -4.64 -12.18 2.25
N LEU A 172 -4.15 -13.40 2.13
CA LEU A 172 -4.92 -14.61 2.47
C LEU A 172 -5.30 -14.65 3.96
N GLN A 173 -4.39 -14.26 4.87
CA GLN A 173 -4.72 -14.15 6.28
C GLN A 173 -5.90 -13.17 6.50
N CYS A 174 -5.88 -12.01 5.81
CA CYS A 174 -6.98 -11.04 5.87
C CYS A 174 -8.30 -11.67 5.42
N VAL A 175 -8.29 -12.38 4.28
CA VAL A 175 -9.46 -13.03 3.70
C VAL A 175 -10.08 -14.06 4.64
N PHE A 176 -9.27 -14.89 5.29
CA PHE A 176 -9.76 -15.89 6.23
C PHE A 176 -10.43 -15.29 7.48
N LYS A 177 -10.30 -13.99 7.72
CA LYS A 177 -10.97 -13.28 8.82
C LYS A 177 -12.32 -12.66 8.43
N GLN A 178 -12.85 -13.02 7.25
CA GLN A 178 -14.17 -12.56 6.78
C GLN A 178 -14.28 -11.03 6.73
N LEU A 179 -13.24 -10.36 6.20
CA LEU A 179 -13.19 -8.91 6.08
C LEU A 179 -14.27 -8.35 5.13
N ALA A 180 -14.71 -7.12 5.40
CA ALA A 180 -15.50 -6.34 4.48
C ALA A 180 -14.58 -5.71 3.41
N ILE A 181 -14.69 -6.18 2.16
CA ILE A 181 -13.86 -5.70 1.06
C ILE A 181 -14.65 -4.85 0.07
N GLN A 182 -13.98 -3.84 -0.48
CA GLN A 182 -14.49 -3.02 -1.57
C GLN A 182 -13.51 -3.01 -2.74
N ALA A 183 -14.04 -3.23 -3.95
CA ALA A 183 -13.32 -2.93 -5.18
C ALA A 183 -13.57 -1.47 -5.57
N ILE A 184 -12.53 -0.77 -6.03
CA ILE A 184 -12.60 0.58 -6.59
C ILE A 184 -12.16 0.49 -8.05
N GLY A 185 -13.09 0.74 -8.97
CA GLY A 185 -12.89 0.63 -10.42
C GLY A 185 -12.04 1.75 -11.02
N GLN A 186 -11.02 2.22 -10.30
CA GLN A 186 -10.06 3.24 -10.73
C GLN A 186 -8.63 2.77 -10.46
N SER A 187 -7.66 3.31 -11.23
CA SER A 187 -6.23 3.01 -11.06
C SER A 187 -5.52 4.20 -10.42
N TYR A 188 -4.77 3.94 -9.36
CA TYR A 188 -4.07 4.96 -8.58
C TYR A 188 -2.57 4.72 -8.42
N TYR A 189 -2.14 3.50 -8.29
CA TYR A 189 -0.74 3.14 -8.10
C TYR A 189 0.02 3.07 -9.42
N CYS A 190 1.29 3.44 -9.42
CA CYS A 190 2.18 3.42 -10.58
C CYS A 190 3.38 2.54 -10.26
N TYR A 191 3.34 1.32 -10.74
CA TYR A 191 4.36 0.29 -10.54
C TYR A 191 5.47 0.43 -11.58
N ARG A 192 6.70 0.60 -11.11
CA ARG A 192 7.88 0.77 -11.97
C ARG A 192 8.46 -0.59 -12.37
N LEU A 193 8.60 -0.81 -13.66
CA LEU A 193 9.29 -1.96 -14.24
C LEU A 193 10.70 -1.54 -14.70
N PHE A 194 11.70 -2.40 -14.49
CA PHE A 194 13.11 -2.19 -14.82
C PHE A 194 13.56 -3.04 -16.01
#